data_a2ade8fd56e521ecbe044331366a2c43
#
_entry.id   a2ade8fd56e521ecbe044331366a2c43
#
_cell.length_a   1.000
_cell.length_b   1.000
_cell.length_c   1.000
_cell.angle_alpha   90.00
_cell.angle_beta   90.00
_cell.angle_gamma   90.00
#
_symmetry.space_group_name_H-M   'P 1'
#
loop_
_entity.id
_entity.type
_entity.pdbx_description
1 polymer ?
#
loop_
_entity_poly.entity_id
_entity_poly.type
_entity_poly.pdbx_seq_one_letter_code
_entity_poly.pdbx_strand_id
1 'polypeptide(L)'
;MTLLDDIDCAILSILQERGDVPNLELARSVGLSPAATSRRVTRLRAEGVIEAIRAVVSPDAVGLPLQAFVLVTLAGHSAEADARFARAVADLPGVLRADTISGDQDALLHVAAATPQDLHRLVLALKRAGASRALTMLRLQAIKPPAPVPTV
;
A
#
# COMPACT_ATOMS: atom_id res chain seq x y z
N MET A 1 -18.03 2.41 12.99
CA MET A 1 -18.09 1.82 11.64
C MET A 1 -18.99 2.72 10.81
N THR A 2 -18.49 3.34 9.76
CA THR A 2 -19.28 4.21 8.87
C THR A 2 -20.28 3.35 8.13
N LEU A 3 -21.57 3.68 8.21
CA LEU A 3 -22.61 3.03 7.39
C LEU A 3 -22.52 3.61 5.98
N LEU A 4 -22.12 2.77 5.02
CA LEU A 4 -22.10 3.12 3.60
C LEU A 4 -23.49 2.82 3.02
N ASP A 5 -24.02 3.74 2.23
CA ASP A 5 -25.22 3.47 1.43
C ASP A 5 -24.84 2.97 0.02
N ASP A 6 -25.83 2.53 -0.75
CA ASP A 6 -25.61 1.99 -2.11
C ASP A 6 -24.90 2.99 -3.03
N ILE A 7 -25.16 4.28 -2.84
CA ILE A 7 -24.51 5.34 -3.63
C ILE A 7 -23.03 5.47 -3.24
N ASP A 8 -22.71 5.38 -1.95
CA ASP A 8 -21.33 5.38 -1.47
C ASP A 8 -20.56 4.17 -2.03
N CYS A 9 -21.18 2.98 -2.01
CA CYS A 9 -20.62 1.77 -2.60
C CYS A 9 -20.37 1.93 -4.10
N ALA A 10 -21.31 2.53 -4.84
CA ALA A 10 -21.15 2.81 -6.26
C ALA A 10 -20.02 3.80 -6.53
N ILE A 11 -19.91 4.87 -5.74
CA ILE A 11 -18.79 5.83 -5.82
C ILE A 11 -17.45 5.13 -5.59
N LEU A 12 -17.37 4.32 -4.53
CA LEU A 12 -16.14 3.59 -4.19
C LEU A 12 -15.74 2.60 -5.28
N SER A 13 -16.71 1.86 -5.85
CA SER A 13 -16.46 0.94 -6.96
C SER A 13 -15.82 1.65 -8.16
N ILE A 14 -16.40 2.77 -8.60
CA ILE A 14 -15.89 3.53 -9.73
C ILE A 14 -14.49 4.11 -9.43
N LEU A 15 -14.29 4.69 -8.25
CA LEU A 15 -13.01 5.29 -7.87
C LEU A 15 -11.89 4.27 -7.68
N GLN A 16 -12.19 3.03 -7.30
CA GLN A 16 -11.20 1.95 -7.22
C GLN A 16 -10.73 1.48 -8.60
N GLU A 17 -11.60 1.56 -9.62
CA GLU A 17 -11.26 1.22 -11.01
C GLU A 17 -10.58 2.39 -11.74
N ARG A 18 -11.10 3.60 -11.52
CA ARG A 18 -10.69 4.83 -12.21
C ARG A 18 -10.59 5.97 -11.21
N GLY A 19 -9.46 6.06 -10.52
CA GLY A 19 -9.23 7.10 -9.52
C GLY A 19 -9.16 8.52 -10.08
N ASP A 20 -8.97 8.68 -11.38
CA ASP A 20 -8.87 9.94 -12.11
C ASP A 20 -10.20 10.40 -12.74
N VAL A 21 -11.31 9.67 -12.50
CA VAL A 21 -12.61 10.02 -13.09
C VAL A 21 -13.03 11.44 -12.68
N PRO A 22 -13.41 12.31 -13.66
CA PRO A 22 -13.88 13.65 -13.34
C PRO A 22 -15.15 13.63 -12.49
N ASN A 23 -15.27 14.53 -11.52
CA ASN A 23 -16.43 14.59 -10.63
C ASN A 23 -17.78 14.71 -11.37
N LEU A 24 -17.80 15.36 -12.52
CA LEU A 24 -19.01 15.47 -13.36
C LEU A 24 -19.43 14.10 -13.93
N GLU A 25 -18.46 13.30 -14.38
CA GLU A 25 -18.69 11.95 -14.88
C GLU A 25 -19.13 11.02 -13.75
N LEU A 26 -18.43 11.05 -12.62
CA LEU A 26 -18.78 10.29 -11.42
C LEU A 26 -20.22 10.60 -10.98
N ALA A 27 -20.60 11.89 -10.93
CA ALA A 27 -21.94 12.33 -10.55
C ALA A 27 -23.02 11.76 -11.48
N ARG A 28 -22.77 11.76 -12.79
CA ARG A 28 -23.69 11.18 -13.78
C ARG A 28 -23.84 9.66 -13.58
N SER A 29 -22.72 8.97 -13.30
CA SER A 29 -22.71 7.52 -13.12
C SER A 29 -23.51 7.07 -11.88
N VAL A 30 -23.54 7.88 -10.83
CA VAL A 30 -24.25 7.57 -9.58
C VAL A 30 -25.60 8.28 -9.44
N GLY A 31 -26.06 9.01 -10.48
CA GLY A 31 -27.35 9.68 -10.49
C GLY A 31 -27.48 10.87 -9.53
N LEU A 32 -26.37 11.57 -9.25
CA LEU A 32 -26.35 12.72 -8.33
C LEU A 32 -25.94 14.03 -9.03
N SER A 33 -26.20 15.16 -8.36
CA SER A 33 -25.56 16.41 -8.78
C SER A 33 -24.05 16.42 -8.47
N PRO A 34 -23.21 17.15 -9.24
CA PRO A 34 -21.79 17.25 -8.99
C PRO A 34 -21.44 17.73 -7.57
N ALA A 35 -22.24 18.64 -7.02
CA ALA A 35 -22.07 19.16 -5.68
C ALA A 35 -22.37 18.08 -4.60
N ALA A 36 -23.42 17.27 -4.81
CA ALA A 36 -23.75 16.17 -3.89
C ALA A 36 -22.66 15.07 -3.92
N THR A 37 -22.18 14.71 -5.11
CA THR A 37 -21.09 13.75 -5.28
C THR A 37 -19.81 14.22 -4.62
N SER A 38 -19.41 15.47 -4.86
CA SER A 38 -18.21 16.05 -4.23
C SER A 38 -18.29 16.01 -2.70
N ARG A 39 -19.45 16.34 -2.10
CA ARG A 39 -19.64 16.26 -0.64
C ARG A 39 -19.49 14.83 -0.13
N ARG A 40 -20.02 13.82 -0.83
CA ARG A 40 -19.88 12.41 -0.45
C ARG A 40 -18.42 11.96 -0.51
N VAL A 41 -17.70 12.23 -1.59
CA VAL A 41 -16.28 11.90 -1.74
C VAL A 41 -15.45 12.58 -0.63
N THR A 42 -15.72 13.84 -0.32
CA THR A 42 -15.04 14.57 0.77
C THR A 42 -15.32 13.92 2.12
N ARG A 43 -16.56 13.52 2.39
CA ARG A 43 -16.93 12.80 3.61
C ARG A 43 -16.19 11.45 3.69
N LEU A 44 -16.23 10.62 2.65
CA LEU A 44 -15.57 9.31 2.62
C LEU A 44 -14.05 9.42 2.85
N ARG A 45 -13.41 10.50 2.38
CA ARG A 45 -12.00 10.80 2.69
C ARG A 45 -11.84 11.22 4.16
N ALA A 46 -12.66 12.10 4.67
CA ALA A 46 -12.58 12.59 6.05
C ALA A 46 -12.80 11.47 7.08
N GLU A 47 -13.65 10.49 6.75
CA GLU A 47 -13.94 9.31 7.57
C GLU A 47 -12.91 8.18 7.36
N GLY A 48 -11.89 8.36 6.50
CA GLY A 48 -10.84 7.37 6.24
C GLY A 48 -11.28 6.17 5.42
N VAL A 49 -12.50 6.19 4.83
CA VAL A 49 -12.96 5.12 3.93
C VAL A 49 -12.16 5.14 2.62
N ILE A 50 -11.88 6.33 2.10
CA ILE A 50 -10.91 6.54 1.02
C ILE A 50 -9.60 7.00 1.64
N GLU A 51 -8.63 6.09 1.77
CA GLU A 51 -7.32 6.40 2.33
C GLU A 51 -6.50 7.31 1.40
N ALA A 52 -6.50 7.02 0.10
CA ALA A 52 -5.78 7.79 -0.91
C ALA A 52 -6.30 7.49 -2.32
N ILE A 53 -6.11 8.44 -3.23
CA ILE A 53 -6.19 8.23 -4.69
C ILE A 53 -4.78 8.44 -5.23
N ARG A 54 -4.20 7.41 -5.85
CA ARG A 54 -2.81 7.39 -6.31
C ARG A 54 -2.71 6.83 -7.72
N ALA A 55 -1.74 7.31 -8.49
CA ALA A 55 -1.32 6.63 -9.69
C ALA A 55 -0.60 5.32 -9.33
N VAL A 56 -0.93 4.24 -10.03
CA VAL A 56 -0.19 2.98 -9.94
C VAL A 56 0.91 3.01 -11.00
N VAL A 57 2.15 3.11 -10.55
CA VAL A 57 3.33 3.18 -11.42
C VAL A 57 3.98 1.80 -11.49
N SER A 58 4.34 1.35 -12.70
CA SER A 58 5.11 0.11 -12.89
C SER A 58 6.54 0.31 -12.38
N PRO A 59 7.00 -0.47 -11.40
CA PRO A 59 8.39 -0.40 -10.94
C PRO A 59 9.40 -0.64 -12.07
N ASP A 60 9.10 -1.58 -12.98
CA ASP A 60 9.97 -1.88 -14.13
C ASP A 60 10.13 -0.66 -15.05
N ALA A 61 9.04 0.07 -15.31
CA ALA A 61 9.05 1.25 -16.17
C ALA A 61 9.87 2.41 -15.59
N VAL A 62 10.07 2.44 -14.27
CA VAL A 62 10.90 3.46 -13.59
C VAL A 62 12.26 2.92 -13.14
N GLY A 63 12.71 1.80 -13.72
CA GLY A 63 14.06 1.28 -13.51
C GLY A 63 14.25 0.44 -12.24
N LEU A 64 13.18 -0.09 -11.65
CA LEU A 64 13.19 -0.97 -10.47
C LEU A 64 12.65 -2.39 -10.79
N PRO A 65 13.29 -3.15 -11.72
CA PRO A 65 12.74 -4.42 -12.19
C PRO A 65 12.81 -5.55 -11.15
N LEU A 66 13.68 -5.43 -10.15
CA LEU A 66 13.78 -6.45 -9.11
C LEU A 66 12.79 -6.17 -7.99
N GLN A 67 11.76 -6.97 -7.89
CA GLN A 67 10.81 -6.91 -6.78
C GLN A 67 10.99 -8.15 -5.89
N ALA A 68 10.85 -7.96 -4.58
CA ALA A 68 10.95 -9.05 -3.62
C ALA A 68 9.99 -8.84 -2.43
N PHE A 69 9.63 -9.94 -1.79
CA PHE A 69 9.05 -9.94 -0.46
C PHE A 69 10.14 -10.26 0.55
N VAL A 70 10.21 -9.49 1.63
CA VAL A 70 11.17 -9.71 2.71
C VAL A 70 10.42 -9.96 4.00
N LEU A 71 10.55 -11.18 4.52
CA LEU A 71 10.08 -11.53 5.86
C LEU A 71 11.16 -11.18 6.87
N VAL A 72 10.79 -10.42 7.88
CA VAL A 72 11.71 -9.90 8.90
C VAL A 72 11.35 -10.44 10.27
N THR A 73 12.38 -10.89 11.01
CA THR A 73 12.33 -11.12 12.44
C THR A 73 13.15 -10.03 13.14
N LEU A 74 12.60 -9.37 14.16
CA LEU A 74 13.29 -8.34 14.92
C LEU A 74 14.22 -8.96 15.99
N ALA A 75 15.25 -8.21 16.38
CA ALA A 75 16.16 -8.64 17.43
C ALA A 75 15.57 -8.47 18.85
N GLY A 76 14.48 -7.72 19.00
CA GLY A 76 13.80 -7.47 20.26
C GLY A 76 12.37 -7.01 20.01
N HIS A 77 11.51 -7.22 21.01
CA HIS A 77 10.07 -6.97 20.94
C HIS A 77 9.63 -5.91 21.98
N SER A 78 10.38 -4.80 22.07
CA SER A 78 9.94 -3.64 22.84
C SER A 78 9.26 -2.62 21.94
N ALA A 79 8.31 -1.87 22.51
CA ALA A 79 7.62 -0.80 21.76
C ALA A 79 8.60 0.22 21.15
N GLU A 80 9.74 0.47 21.80
CA GLU A 80 10.77 1.37 21.28
C GLU A 80 11.52 0.75 20.11
N ALA A 81 11.80 -0.56 20.13
CA ALA A 81 12.45 -1.29 19.04
C ALA A 81 11.53 -1.33 17.82
N ASP A 82 10.25 -1.63 18.01
CA ASP A 82 9.24 -1.65 16.96
C ASP A 82 9.07 -0.26 16.30
N ALA A 83 8.95 0.79 17.12
CA ALA A 83 8.82 2.16 16.63
C ALA A 83 10.08 2.64 15.90
N ARG A 84 11.28 2.23 16.35
CA ARG A 84 12.54 2.53 15.66
C ARG A 84 12.60 1.84 14.30
N PHE A 85 12.26 0.54 14.26
CA PHE A 85 12.22 -0.22 12.99
C PHE A 85 11.21 0.39 12.02
N ALA A 86 9.98 0.68 12.48
CA ALA A 86 8.94 1.28 11.65
C ALA A 86 9.38 2.62 11.02
N ARG A 87 10.01 3.51 11.82
CA ARG A 87 10.55 4.77 11.29
C ARG A 87 11.64 4.54 10.26
N ALA A 88 12.59 3.65 10.55
CA ALA A 88 13.68 3.36 9.62
C ALA A 88 13.17 2.77 8.29
N VAL A 89 12.15 1.92 8.34
CA VAL A 89 11.52 1.33 7.14
C VAL A 89 10.76 2.38 6.34
N ALA A 90 10.05 3.30 7.00
CA ALA A 90 9.31 4.38 6.32
C ALA A 90 10.22 5.29 5.47
N ASP A 91 11.48 5.46 5.88
CA ASP A 91 12.47 6.29 5.20
C ASP A 91 13.28 5.54 4.11
N LEU A 92 13.03 4.25 3.89
CA LEU A 92 13.75 3.46 2.89
C LEU A 92 13.05 3.52 1.52
N PRO A 93 13.63 4.21 0.51
CA PRO A 93 12.97 4.44 -0.79
C PRO A 93 12.60 3.17 -1.56
N GLY A 94 13.34 2.09 -1.35
CA GLY A 94 13.10 0.79 -1.99
C GLY A 94 11.98 -0.03 -1.32
N VAL A 95 11.44 0.40 -0.18
CA VAL A 95 10.31 -0.26 0.48
C VAL A 95 9.02 0.32 -0.06
N LEU A 96 8.25 -0.48 -0.79
CA LEU A 96 6.98 -0.07 -1.38
C LEU A 96 5.81 -0.22 -0.40
N ARG A 97 5.89 -1.23 0.47
CA ARG A 97 4.91 -1.52 1.53
C ARG A 97 5.58 -2.31 2.66
N ALA A 98 5.15 -2.07 3.87
CA ALA A 98 5.54 -2.84 5.04
C ALA A 98 4.33 -3.04 5.95
N ASP A 99 4.11 -4.27 6.38
CA ASP A 99 3.02 -4.66 7.27
C ASP A 99 3.61 -5.46 8.45
N THR A 100 3.15 -5.20 9.65
CA THR A 100 3.35 -6.11 10.79
C THR A 100 2.44 -7.31 10.59
N ILE A 101 2.97 -8.50 10.81
CA ILE A 101 2.22 -9.76 10.62
C ILE A 101 2.24 -10.60 11.89
N SER A 102 1.25 -11.47 12.05
CA SER A 102 1.23 -12.49 13.10
C SER A 102 1.96 -13.76 12.62
N GLY A 103 2.58 -14.50 13.53
CA GLY A 103 3.28 -15.75 13.26
C GLY A 103 4.75 -15.69 13.69
N ASP A 104 5.60 -16.50 13.05
CA ASP A 104 7.03 -16.61 13.39
C ASP A 104 7.87 -15.41 12.93
N GLN A 105 7.31 -14.56 12.11
CA GLN A 105 7.94 -13.36 11.58
C GLN A 105 7.19 -12.13 12.07
N ASP A 106 7.89 -11.01 12.24
CA ASP A 106 7.32 -9.78 12.78
C ASP A 106 6.80 -8.84 11.70
N ALA A 107 7.42 -8.86 10.52
CA ALA A 107 7.01 -7.98 9.43
C ALA A 107 7.19 -8.62 8.05
N LEU A 108 6.32 -8.22 7.13
CA LEU A 108 6.39 -8.50 5.70
C LEU A 108 6.57 -7.20 4.94
N LEU A 109 7.62 -7.12 4.13
CA LEU A 109 7.90 -5.98 3.28
C LEU A 109 7.79 -6.37 1.82
N HIS A 110 7.19 -5.50 1.00
CA HIS A 110 7.31 -5.54 -0.45
C HIS A 110 8.32 -4.48 -0.86
N VAL A 111 9.38 -4.91 -1.56
CA VAL A 111 10.51 -4.05 -1.91
C VAL A 111 10.77 -4.08 -3.41
N ALA A 112 11.35 -2.99 -3.94
CA ALA A 112 11.83 -2.92 -5.31
C ALA A 112 13.26 -2.35 -5.36
N ALA A 113 14.05 -2.82 -6.33
CA ALA A 113 15.44 -2.43 -6.51
C ALA A 113 15.81 -2.43 -8.00
N ALA A 114 16.80 -1.60 -8.38
CA ALA A 114 17.31 -1.58 -9.74
C ALA A 114 18.22 -2.77 -10.02
N THR A 115 19.05 -3.18 -9.06
CA THR A 115 20.04 -4.23 -9.19
C THR A 115 20.02 -5.18 -7.99
N PRO A 116 20.62 -6.39 -8.11
CA PRO A 116 20.81 -7.28 -6.96
C PRO A 116 21.63 -6.64 -5.84
N GLN A 117 22.57 -5.77 -6.19
CA GLN A 117 23.39 -5.04 -5.23
C GLN A 117 22.56 -4.02 -4.44
N ASP A 118 21.59 -3.36 -5.09
CA ASP A 118 20.66 -2.45 -4.43
C ASP A 118 19.73 -3.21 -3.46
N LEU A 119 19.22 -4.35 -3.90
CA LEU A 119 18.40 -5.23 -3.03
C LEU A 119 19.22 -5.68 -1.82
N HIS A 120 20.47 -6.07 -2.02
CA HIS A 120 21.37 -6.44 -0.91
C HIS A 120 21.59 -5.26 0.05
N ARG A 121 21.83 -4.05 -0.47
CA ARG A 121 21.98 -2.83 0.37
C ARG A 121 20.73 -2.55 1.19
N LEU A 122 19.55 -2.75 0.61
CA LEU A 122 18.28 -2.62 1.32
C LEU A 122 18.18 -3.64 2.46
N VAL A 123 18.50 -4.90 2.22
CA VAL A 123 18.50 -5.95 3.27
C VAL A 123 19.48 -5.60 4.40
N LEU A 124 20.66 -5.07 4.07
CA LEU A 124 21.62 -4.60 5.08
C LEU A 124 21.06 -3.40 5.88
N ALA A 125 20.31 -2.51 5.25
CA ALA A 125 19.65 -1.40 5.94
C ALA A 125 18.58 -1.91 6.92
N LEU A 126 17.79 -2.93 6.56
CA LEU A 126 16.83 -3.57 7.47
C LEU A 126 17.53 -4.19 8.70
N LYS A 127 18.68 -4.83 8.50
CA LYS A 127 19.48 -5.36 9.63
C LYS A 127 19.95 -4.26 10.58
N ARG A 128 20.43 -3.14 10.02
CA ARG A 128 20.84 -1.97 10.84
C ARG A 128 19.66 -1.33 11.57
N ALA A 129 18.45 -1.42 11.00
CA ALA A 129 17.22 -0.94 11.62
C ALA A 129 16.73 -1.83 12.79
N GLY A 130 17.27 -3.04 12.93
CA GLY A 130 16.92 -3.93 14.05
C GLY A 130 16.45 -5.33 13.64
N ALA A 131 16.49 -5.68 12.34
CA ALA A 131 16.17 -7.04 11.91
C ALA A 131 17.31 -7.99 12.32
N SER A 132 16.99 -9.05 13.08
CA SER A 132 17.89 -10.17 13.38
C SER A 132 17.98 -11.13 12.18
N ARG A 133 16.85 -11.31 11.48
CA ARG A 133 16.74 -12.15 10.29
C ARG A 133 15.93 -11.43 9.21
N ALA A 134 16.35 -11.59 7.95
CA ALA A 134 15.61 -11.14 6.77
C ALA A 134 15.63 -12.26 5.73
N LEU A 135 14.49 -12.86 5.46
CA LEU A 135 14.30 -13.85 4.41
C LEU A 135 13.77 -13.15 3.16
N THR A 136 14.57 -13.14 2.10
CA THR A 136 14.21 -12.46 0.85
C THR A 136 13.71 -13.48 -0.17
N MET A 137 12.52 -13.23 -0.70
CA MET A 137 11.87 -14.05 -1.74
C MET A 137 11.68 -13.16 -2.98
N LEU A 138 12.36 -13.47 -4.07
CA LEU A 138 12.17 -12.74 -5.32
C LEU A 138 10.75 -12.96 -5.86
N ARG A 139 10.10 -11.88 -6.23
CA ARG A 139 8.82 -11.93 -6.93
C ARG A 139 9.08 -12.28 -8.40
N LEU A 140 8.61 -13.44 -8.84
CA LEU A 140 8.78 -13.89 -10.22
C LEU A 140 7.74 -13.26 -11.14
N GLN A 141 6.46 -13.35 -10.75
CA GLN A 141 5.34 -12.75 -11.48
C GLN A 141 4.15 -12.49 -10.56
N ALA A 142 3.26 -11.60 -10.97
CA ALA A 142 1.95 -11.46 -10.33
C ALA A 142 1.02 -12.56 -10.84
N ILE A 143 0.44 -13.34 -9.95
CA ILE A 143 -0.65 -14.28 -10.28
C ILE A 143 -1.95 -13.51 -10.45
N LYS A 144 -2.17 -12.50 -9.59
CA LYS A 144 -3.31 -11.57 -9.64
C LYS A 144 -2.80 -10.17 -9.30
N PRO A 145 -3.09 -9.15 -10.11
CA PRO A 145 -2.82 -7.77 -9.73
C PRO A 145 -3.70 -7.37 -8.53
N PRO A 146 -3.36 -6.25 -7.84
CA PRO A 146 -4.25 -5.68 -6.85
C PRO A 146 -5.65 -5.48 -7.44
N ALA A 147 -6.66 -5.96 -6.72
CA ALA A 147 -8.06 -5.87 -7.13
C ALA A 147 -8.80 -4.89 -6.21
N PRO A 148 -9.92 -4.29 -6.69
CA PRO A 148 -10.80 -3.51 -5.84
C PRO A 148 -11.24 -4.29 -4.60
N VAL A 149 -11.32 -3.60 -3.47
CA VAL A 149 -11.89 -4.16 -2.23
C VAL A 149 -13.41 -4.26 -2.43
N PRO A 150 -14.03 -5.42 -2.16
CA PRO A 150 -15.49 -5.55 -2.24
C PRO A 150 -16.17 -4.54 -1.30
N THR A 151 -17.08 -3.74 -1.84
CA THR A 151 -17.95 -2.83 -1.08
C THR A 151 -19.29 -3.54 -0.89
N VAL A 152 -19.62 -3.88 0.34
CA VAL A 152 -20.88 -4.56 0.75
C VAL A 152 -21.70 -3.66 1.66
#